data_4265acbb9fbe3f511963d6d8059c846c
#
_entry.id   4265acbb9fbe3f511963d6d8059c846c
#
_cell.length_a   1.000
_cell.length_b   1.000
_cell.length_c   1.000
_cell.angle_alpha   90.00
_cell.angle_beta   90.00
_cell.angle_gamma   90.00
#
_symmetry.space_group_name_H-M   'P 1'
#
loop_
_entity.id
_entity.type
_entity.pdbx_description
1 polymer ?
#
loop_
_entity_poly.entity_id
_entity_poly.type
_entity_poly.pdbx_seq_one_letter_code
_entity_poly.pdbx_strand_id
1 'polypeptide(L)'
;KWMAKIFGIFDDEIDGLMHAHDDLGEAIYHLDSSAEKQRNFSVQYVHRLLNMNCGKIDSNEFEMIEESILAMSANARRWFIRYMLRTPRNGINEGTVAKIIAKHYNKKQADVKKHLNFNSIEVVCYHYNAGSNPPCNLTYGKFIKPMLAKEVPMDKWPTDFVVDYKYDGNRYQIHIDGDKTMIFNRKGKIVTRQFPDVVELVQDYDIENAILDGEIYPILENGAPAPHKQMGTRVHSKNIQEAMERVKVEWVIFDCLMLNNETVMDLSYTERLEKMKDLPNQAHRITEGDIMAFYHEAINEGFEGIIVKDASQPYQSGKRSVFWAKYKPPQINLDVVILSAKYGEGKRSNVFGTYELGVRANNGYHSLGWCGTGFSDSDLINLTNTLRRNVETFDNGRFFVSPVVVLEVKADLVSRDFNNDIGLRFPRCIRIRDDKFVADINTLEDVERLE
;
A
#
# COMPACT_ATOMS: atom_id res chain seq x y z
N LYS A 1 -25.35 4.26 9.49
CA LYS A 1 -26.09 5.42 10.08
C LYS A 1 -26.67 6.34 9.02
N TRP A 2 -25.85 6.95 8.14
CA TRP A 2 -26.37 7.87 7.12
C TRP A 2 -27.34 7.18 6.14
N MET A 3 -26.98 6.00 5.62
CA MET A 3 -27.85 5.21 4.74
C MET A 3 -29.11 4.73 5.45
N ALA A 4 -29.04 4.34 6.72
CA ALA A 4 -30.20 4.00 7.51
C ALA A 4 -31.21 5.16 7.56
N LYS A 5 -30.72 6.38 7.78
CA LYS A 5 -31.54 7.58 7.75
C LYS A 5 -32.19 7.84 6.38
N ILE A 6 -31.45 7.71 5.27
CA ILE A 6 -31.97 7.91 3.91
C ILE A 6 -33.12 6.93 3.61
N PHE A 7 -32.98 5.67 4.00
CA PHE A 7 -33.97 4.63 3.72
C PHE A 7 -35.02 4.45 4.81
N GLY A 8 -34.94 5.24 5.91
CA GLY A 8 -35.91 5.15 7.01
C GLY A 8 -35.90 3.83 7.75
N ILE A 9 -34.75 3.17 7.81
CA ILE A 9 -34.56 1.85 8.47
C ILE A 9 -33.61 1.98 9.66
N PHE A 10 -33.55 0.98 10.52
CA PHE A 10 -32.66 0.95 11.66
C PHE A 10 -31.21 0.64 11.25
N ASP A 11 -30.24 1.14 12.02
CA ASP A 11 -28.82 0.87 11.80
C ASP A 11 -28.53 -0.64 11.76
N ASP A 12 -29.18 -1.43 12.63
CA ASP A 12 -29.03 -2.88 12.73
C ASP A 12 -29.47 -3.61 11.47
N GLU A 13 -30.46 -3.09 10.73
CA GLU A 13 -30.89 -3.68 9.44
C GLU A 13 -29.81 -3.50 8.36
N ILE A 14 -29.18 -2.32 8.29
CA ILE A 14 -28.06 -2.10 7.39
C ILE A 14 -26.88 -2.96 7.79
N ASP A 15 -26.55 -3.06 9.08
CA ASP A 15 -25.47 -3.90 9.57
C ASP A 15 -25.74 -5.38 9.25
N GLY A 16 -26.96 -5.84 9.40
CA GLY A 16 -27.37 -7.20 8.97
C GLY A 16 -27.16 -7.44 7.47
N LEU A 17 -27.57 -6.49 6.62
CA LEU A 17 -27.35 -6.58 5.17
C LEU A 17 -25.87 -6.47 4.81
N MET A 18 -25.09 -5.65 5.53
CA MET A 18 -23.64 -5.58 5.35
C MET A 18 -22.97 -6.90 5.71
N HIS A 19 -23.38 -7.57 6.79
CA HIS A 19 -22.88 -8.90 7.14
C HIS A 19 -23.22 -9.96 6.06
N ALA A 20 -24.39 -9.84 5.44
CA ALA A 20 -24.83 -10.77 4.41
C ALA A 20 -24.09 -10.57 3.06
N HIS A 21 -23.80 -9.34 2.70
CA HIS A 21 -23.30 -8.99 1.36
C HIS A 21 -21.88 -8.43 1.33
N ASP A 22 -21.35 -7.98 2.47
CA ASP A 22 -20.03 -7.32 2.61
C ASP A 22 -19.77 -6.20 1.57
N ASP A 23 -20.84 -5.55 1.14
CA ASP A 23 -20.82 -4.49 0.15
C ASP A 23 -22.04 -3.60 0.35
N LEU A 24 -21.82 -2.33 0.75
CA LEU A 24 -22.90 -1.40 1.01
C LEU A 24 -23.75 -1.15 -0.24
N GLY A 25 -23.16 -1.12 -1.43
CA GLY A 25 -23.90 -1.01 -2.68
C GLY A 25 -24.83 -2.20 -2.92
N GLU A 26 -24.38 -3.42 -2.63
CA GLU A 26 -25.19 -4.63 -2.70
C GLU A 26 -26.27 -4.66 -1.62
N ALA A 27 -25.92 -4.33 -0.39
CA ALA A 27 -26.88 -4.20 0.70
C ALA A 27 -28.01 -3.23 0.36
N ILE A 28 -27.69 -2.06 -0.18
CA ILE A 28 -28.67 -1.06 -0.62
C ILE A 28 -29.44 -1.51 -1.88
N TYR A 29 -28.87 -2.33 -2.75
CA TYR A 29 -29.59 -2.94 -3.87
C TYR A 29 -30.76 -3.83 -3.42
N HIS A 30 -30.58 -4.56 -2.33
CA HIS A 30 -31.59 -5.45 -1.76
C HIS A 30 -32.61 -4.74 -0.86
N LEU A 31 -32.40 -3.46 -0.53
CA LEU A 31 -33.40 -2.64 0.11
C LEU A 31 -34.49 -2.32 -0.93
N ASP A 32 -35.66 -2.95 -0.77
CA ASP A 32 -36.81 -2.65 -1.61
C ASP A 32 -37.25 -1.22 -1.37
N SER A 33 -37.03 -0.38 -2.35
CA SER A 33 -37.56 0.97 -2.35
C SER A 33 -38.63 1.01 -3.41
N SER A 34 -39.88 1.03 -2.99
CA SER A 34 -41.07 1.38 -3.76
C SER A 34 -41.01 2.85 -4.22
N ALA A 35 -39.89 3.24 -4.85
CA ALA A 35 -39.76 4.56 -5.44
C ALA A 35 -40.76 4.65 -6.61
N GLU A 36 -41.86 5.33 -6.39
CA GLU A 36 -42.94 5.52 -7.36
C GLU A 36 -42.48 6.23 -8.64
N LYS A 37 -41.30 6.86 -8.67
CA LYS A 37 -40.76 7.55 -9.84
C LYS A 37 -39.23 7.39 -9.93
N GLN A 38 -38.80 6.36 -10.65
CA GLN A 38 -37.39 6.27 -11.03
C GLN A 38 -37.05 7.38 -12.06
N ARG A 39 -35.92 8.08 -11.82
CA ARG A 39 -35.40 9.10 -12.73
C ARG A 39 -34.11 8.59 -13.40
N ASN A 40 -33.96 8.92 -14.68
CA ASN A 40 -32.71 8.72 -15.39
C ASN A 40 -31.83 9.95 -15.19
N PHE A 41 -30.61 9.76 -14.72
CA PHE A 41 -29.64 10.83 -14.51
C PHE A 41 -28.60 10.82 -15.63
N SER A 42 -28.19 11.99 -16.12
CA SER A 42 -27.07 12.10 -17.07
C SER A 42 -25.76 11.72 -16.40
N VAL A 43 -24.78 11.27 -17.21
CA VAL A 43 -23.43 10.97 -16.71
C VAL A 43 -22.80 12.22 -16.08
N GLN A 44 -23.01 13.39 -16.65
CA GLN A 44 -22.51 14.67 -16.13
C GLN A 44 -23.08 14.98 -14.74
N TYR A 45 -24.38 14.74 -14.53
CA TYR A 45 -25.02 14.94 -13.25
C TYR A 45 -24.48 13.98 -12.18
N VAL A 46 -24.38 12.70 -12.51
CA VAL A 46 -23.78 11.70 -11.59
C VAL A 46 -22.33 12.06 -11.27
N HIS A 47 -21.54 12.45 -12.26
CA HIS A 47 -20.15 12.88 -12.06
C HIS A 47 -20.06 14.10 -11.13
N ARG A 48 -20.97 15.07 -11.26
CA ARG A 48 -21.07 16.21 -10.35
C ARG A 48 -21.36 15.78 -8.91
N LEU A 49 -22.33 14.87 -8.69
CA LEU A 49 -22.63 14.32 -7.36
C LEU A 49 -21.44 13.60 -6.74
N LEU A 50 -20.72 12.78 -7.52
CA LEU A 50 -19.56 12.03 -7.05
C LEU A 50 -18.33 12.92 -6.70
N ASN A 51 -18.27 14.12 -7.27
CA ASN A 51 -17.22 15.12 -7.01
C ASN A 51 -17.63 16.18 -5.97
N MET A 52 -18.83 16.13 -5.44
CA MET A 52 -19.21 16.92 -4.27
C MET A 52 -18.33 16.54 -3.09
N ASN A 53 -17.79 17.54 -2.44
CA ASN A 53 -16.62 17.41 -1.57
C ASN A 53 -16.92 16.56 -0.34
N CYS A 54 -16.26 15.43 -0.19
CA CYS A 54 -16.40 14.51 0.94
C CYS A 54 -15.88 15.05 2.29
N GLY A 55 -15.55 16.35 2.41
CA GLY A 55 -14.98 16.93 3.62
C GLY A 55 -15.99 17.58 4.57
N LYS A 56 -16.92 18.35 4.06
CA LYS A 56 -18.08 18.91 4.77
C LYS A 56 -19.15 19.15 3.72
N ILE A 57 -20.04 18.17 3.56
CA ILE A 57 -21.24 18.31 2.74
C ILE A 57 -22.15 19.27 3.49
N ASP A 58 -22.58 20.37 2.86
CA ASP A 58 -23.59 21.25 3.44
C ASP A 58 -24.99 20.61 3.38
N SER A 59 -25.95 21.23 4.07
CA SER A 59 -27.31 20.67 4.15
C SER A 59 -27.97 20.51 2.79
N ASN A 60 -27.73 21.44 1.86
CA ASN A 60 -28.33 21.43 0.53
C ASN A 60 -27.70 20.35 -0.37
N GLU A 61 -26.38 20.20 -0.30
CA GLU A 61 -25.66 19.12 -0.99
C GLU A 61 -26.11 17.74 -0.48
N PHE A 62 -26.33 17.63 0.84
CA PHE A 62 -26.83 16.42 1.47
C PHE A 62 -28.22 16.05 0.94
N GLU A 63 -29.17 16.97 0.95
CA GLU A 63 -30.53 16.78 0.44
C GLU A 63 -30.52 16.38 -1.04
N MET A 64 -29.70 17.04 -1.87
CA MET A 64 -29.57 16.71 -3.28
C MET A 64 -29.04 15.28 -3.53
N ILE A 65 -28.08 14.82 -2.73
CA ILE A 65 -27.57 13.45 -2.81
C ILE A 65 -28.65 12.46 -2.35
N GLU A 66 -29.36 12.74 -1.25
CA GLU A 66 -30.43 11.92 -0.69
C GLU A 66 -31.56 11.75 -1.69
N GLU A 67 -32.10 12.83 -2.24
CA GLU A 67 -33.12 12.81 -3.28
C GLU A 67 -32.69 12.01 -4.52
N SER A 68 -31.40 12.19 -4.92
CA SER A 68 -30.88 11.47 -6.08
C SER A 68 -30.78 9.96 -5.82
N ILE A 69 -30.32 9.53 -4.64
CA ILE A 69 -30.22 8.13 -4.26
C ILE A 69 -31.63 7.51 -4.24
N LEU A 70 -32.59 8.17 -3.65
CA LEU A 70 -33.99 7.67 -3.59
C LEU A 70 -34.62 7.57 -4.97
N ALA A 71 -34.32 8.50 -5.88
CA ALA A 71 -34.85 8.51 -7.24
C ALA A 71 -34.14 7.56 -8.23
N MET A 72 -33.00 6.96 -7.85
CA MET A 72 -32.28 5.98 -8.68
C MET A 72 -32.97 4.61 -8.66
N SER A 73 -32.89 3.86 -9.79
CA SER A 73 -33.22 2.43 -9.77
C SER A 73 -32.27 1.68 -8.81
N ALA A 74 -32.71 0.54 -8.27
CA ALA A 74 -31.90 -0.27 -7.36
C ALA A 74 -30.50 -0.56 -7.94
N ASN A 75 -30.42 -0.90 -9.22
CA ASN A 75 -29.15 -1.15 -9.90
C ASN A 75 -28.27 0.12 -10.03
N ALA A 76 -28.85 1.27 -10.41
CA ALA A 76 -28.13 2.53 -10.50
C ALA A 76 -27.60 2.96 -9.13
N ARG A 77 -28.42 2.80 -8.10
CA ARG A 77 -28.12 3.07 -6.70
C ARG A 77 -26.94 2.23 -6.18
N ARG A 78 -26.95 0.93 -6.45
CA ARG A 78 -25.84 0.01 -6.14
C ARG A 78 -24.50 0.56 -6.66
N TRP A 79 -24.46 0.90 -7.95
CA TRP A 79 -23.26 1.42 -8.57
C TRP A 79 -22.88 2.80 -8.07
N PHE A 80 -23.84 3.70 -7.88
CA PHE A 80 -23.61 5.03 -7.34
C PHE A 80 -22.93 4.98 -5.95
N ILE A 81 -23.45 4.15 -5.04
CA ILE A 81 -22.88 3.94 -3.70
C ILE A 81 -21.45 3.37 -3.79
N ARG A 82 -21.21 2.38 -4.64
CA ARG A 82 -19.87 1.82 -4.86
C ARG A 82 -18.87 2.85 -5.37
N TYR A 83 -19.29 3.73 -6.27
CA TYR A 83 -18.45 4.82 -6.78
C TYR A 83 -18.21 5.91 -5.72
N MET A 84 -19.23 6.27 -4.95
CA MET A 84 -19.07 7.19 -3.81
C MET A 84 -18.02 6.69 -2.80
N LEU A 85 -18.07 5.40 -2.49
CA LEU A 85 -17.11 4.75 -1.57
C LEU A 85 -15.75 4.48 -2.23
N ARG A 86 -15.57 4.81 -3.51
CA ARG A 86 -14.38 4.51 -4.31
C ARG A 86 -14.01 3.02 -4.34
N THR A 87 -15.00 2.15 -4.19
CA THR A 87 -14.90 0.69 -4.23
C THR A 87 -15.80 0.09 -5.30
N PRO A 88 -15.60 0.40 -6.59
CA PRO A 88 -16.56 0.04 -7.65
C PRO A 88 -16.74 -1.48 -7.83
N ARG A 89 -15.79 -2.32 -7.40
CA ARG A 89 -15.86 -3.80 -7.48
C ARG A 89 -16.28 -4.35 -8.85
N ASN A 90 -16.04 -3.59 -9.92
CA ASN A 90 -16.44 -3.95 -11.29
C ASN A 90 -15.34 -4.70 -12.07
N GLY A 91 -14.21 -5.01 -11.43
CA GLY A 91 -13.06 -5.66 -12.05
C GLY A 91 -12.29 -4.79 -13.05
N ILE A 92 -12.72 -3.53 -13.26
CA ILE A 92 -12.04 -2.60 -14.17
C ILE A 92 -10.84 -1.99 -13.42
N ASN A 93 -9.66 -2.22 -13.95
CA ASN A 93 -8.41 -1.63 -13.49
C ASN A 93 -7.78 -0.81 -14.62
N GLU A 94 -6.70 -0.08 -14.31
CA GLU A 94 -5.98 0.72 -15.32
C GLU A 94 -5.52 -0.08 -16.53
N GLY A 95 -5.12 -1.34 -16.34
CA GLY A 95 -4.75 -2.23 -17.43
C GLY A 95 -5.90 -2.51 -18.37
N THR A 96 -7.11 -2.68 -17.83
CA THR A 96 -8.35 -2.84 -18.59
C THR A 96 -8.70 -1.56 -19.35
N VAL A 97 -8.62 -0.40 -18.68
CA VAL A 97 -8.85 0.91 -19.32
C VAL A 97 -7.88 1.15 -20.46
N ALA A 98 -6.58 0.92 -20.21
CA ALA A 98 -5.56 1.06 -21.25
C ALA A 98 -5.81 0.13 -22.46
N LYS A 99 -6.29 -1.10 -22.23
CA LYS A 99 -6.65 -2.05 -23.29
C LYS A 99 -7.85 -1.56 -24.09
N ILE A 100 -8.86 -1.00 -23.45
CA ILE A 100 -10.05 -0.44 -24.11
C ILE A 100 -9.66 0.75 -25.00
N ILE A 101 -8.89 1.71 -24.45
CA ILE A 101 -8.38 2.87 -25.19
C ILE A 101 -7.53 2.41 -26.38
N ALA A 102 -6.60 1.48 -26.15
CA ALA A 102 -5.73 0.95 -27.21
C ALA A 102 -6.54 0.35 -28.37
N LYS A 103 -7.56 -0.45 -28.03
CA LYS A 103 -8.45 -1.04 -29.03
C LYS A 103 -9.26 0.03 -29.79
N HIS A 104 -9.81 1.01 -29.08
CA HIS A 104 -10.66 2.06 -29.68
C HIS A 104 -9.89 2.94 -30.66
N TYR A 105 -8.66 3.35 -30.30
CA TYR A 105 -7.84 4.25 -31.10
C TYR A 105 -6.80 3.52 -31.98
N ASN A 106 -6.85 2.19 -32.06
CA ASN A 106 -5.88 1.36 -32.80
C ASN A 106 -4.42 1.68 -32.43
N LYS A 107 -4.13 1.77 -31.13
CA LYS A 107 -2.81 2.03 -30.57
C LYS A 107 -2.25 0.78 -29.86
N LYS A 108 -0.93 0.71 -29.67
CA LYS A 108 -0.34 -0.33 -28.82
C LYS A 108 -0.69 -0.06 -27.36
N GLN A 109 -1.09 -1.09 -26.61
CA GLN A 109 -1.43 -0.94 -25.19
C GLN A 109 -0.26 -0.39 -24.35
N ALA A 110 0.98 -0.70 -24.73
CA ALA A 110 2.17 -0.17 -24.06
C ALA A 110 2.28 1.35 -24.17
N ASP A 111 1.99 1.91 -25.37
CA ASP A 111 2.01 3.36 -25.61
C ASP A 111 0.89 4.05 -24.84
N VAL A 112 -0.32 3.47 -24.81
CA VAL A 112 -1.42 4.01 -24.02
C VAL A 112 -1.08 4.01 -22.54
N LYS A 113 -0.50 2.92 -22.00
CA LYS A 113 -0.03 2.88 -20.60
C LYS A 113 1.03 3.94 -20.33
N LYS A 114 1.98 4.13 -21.25
CA LYS A 114 2.99 5.20 -21.14
C LYS A 114 2.29 6.55 -21.04
N HIS A 115 1.38 6.87 -21.93
CA HIS A 115 0.67 8.15 -21.93
C HIS A 115 -0.20 8.36 -20.68
N LEU A 116 -0.86 7.31 -20.16
CA LEU A 116 -1.65 7.35 -18.91
C LEU A 116 -0.79 7.52 -17.66
N ASN A 117 0.50 7.25 -17.69
CA ASN A 117 1.40 7.57 -16.59
C ASN A 117 1.61 9.09 -16.45
N PHE A 118 1.49 9.83 -17.55
CA PHE A 118 1.72 11.28 -17.61
C PHE A 118 0.47 12.10 -17.81
N ASN A 119 -0.67 11.49 -18.13
CA ASN A 119 -1.87 12.22 -18.50
C ASN A 119 -3.13 11.55 -17.94
N SER A 120 -4.17 12.35 -17.67
CA SER A 120 -5.48 11.80 -17.37
C SER A 120 -6.09 11.11 -18.60
N ILE A 121 -7.10 10.28 -18.39
CA ILE A 121 -7.79 9.56 -19.47
C ILE A 121 -8.33 10.55 -20.52
N GLU A 122 -8.90 11.65 -20.05
CA GLU A 122 -9.49 12.69 -20.89
C GLU A 122 -8.44 13.30 -21.82
N VAL A 123 -7.27 13.65 -21.29
CA VAL A 123 -6.16 14.22 -22.10
C VAL A 123 -5.65 13.22 -23.11
N VAL A 124 -5.49 11.95 -22.73
CA VAL A 124 -5.08 10.89 -23.66
C VAL A 124 -6.10 10.71 -24.78
N CYS A 125 -7.38 10.63 -24.45
CA CYS A 125 -8.44 10.50 -25.44
C CYS A 125 -8.57 11.74 -26.34
N TYR A 126 -8.43 12.93 -25.78
CA TYR A 126 -8.43 14.19 -26.56
C TYR A 126 -7.36 14.20 -27.65
N HIS A 127 -6.10 13.90 -27.26
CA HIS A 127 -5.00 13.85 -28.21
C HIS A 127 -5.18 12.77 -29.28
N TYR A 128 -5.64 11.58 -28.88
CA TYR A 128 -5.89 10.51 -29.84
C TYR A 128 -7.02 10.82 -30.81
N ASN A 129 -8.09 11.51 -30.37
CA ASN A 129 -9.13 12.02 -31.25
C ASN A 129 -8.59 13.05 -32.25
N ALA A 130 -7.64 13.87 -31.84
CA ALA A 130 -6.97 14.85 -32.70
C ALA A 130 -5.87 14.23 -33.60
N GLY A 131 -5.69 12.90 -33.58
CA GLY A 131 -4.65 12.22 -34.36
C GLY A 131 -3.23 12.44 -33.85
N SER A 132 -3.05 13.00 -32.64
CA SER A 132 -1.76 13.28 -32.03
C SER A 132 -1.47 12.34 -30.84
N ASN A 133 -0.23 12.35 -30.34
CA ASN A 133 0.10 11.71 -29.09
C ASN A 133 0.12 12.74 -27.97
N PRO A 134 -0.38 12.39 -26.77
CA PRO A 134 -0.28 13.28 -25.62
C PRO A 134 1.17 13.47 -25.18
N PRO A 135 1.54 14.64 -24.66
CA PRO A 135 2.88 14.90 -24.16
C PRO A 135 3.19 14.01 -22.94
N CYS A 136 4.45 13.58 -22.81
CA CYS A 136 4.94 12.84 -21.66
C CYS A 136 5.83 13.71 -20.77
N ASN A 137 5.44 14.98 -20.57
CA ASN A 137 6.21 15.92 -19.76
C ASN A 137 5.88 15.76 -18.28
N LEU A 138 6.90 15.84 -17.46
CA LEU A 138 6.75 15.94 -16.00
C LEU A 138 6.19 17.33 -15.66
N THR A 139 5.31 17.37 -14.67
CA THR A 139 4.68 18.61 -14.24
C THR A 139 4.60 18.60 -12.72
N TYR A 140 4.94 19.70 -12.10
CA TYR A 140 4.72 19.91 -10.66
C TYR A 140 3.29 19.56 -10.26
N GLY A 141 3.13 18.94 -9.11
CA GLY A 141 1.82 18.56 -8.57
C GLY A 141 1.16 17.35 -9.24
N LYS A 142 1.83 16.74 -10.23
CA LYS A 142 1.34 15.54 -10.91
C LYS A 142 2.18 14.31 -10.56
N PHE A 143 1.61 13.43 -9.76
CA PHE A 143 2.26 12.21 -9.30
C PHE A 143 2.71 11.31 -10.47
N ILE A 144 3.95 10.86 -10.42
CA ILE A 144 4.53 9.91 -11.35
C ILE A 144 4.58 8.52 -10.68
N LYS A 145 4.00 7.52 -11.34
CA LYS A 145 4.02 6.16 -10.80
C LYS A 145 5.45 5.67 -10.58
N PRO A 146 5.80 5.22 -9.38
CA PRO A 146 7.17 4.87 -9.07
C PRO A 146 7.64 3.60 -9.81
N MET A 147 8.89 3.59 -10.21
CA MET A 147 9.61 2.37 -10.57
C MET A 147 9.82 1.54 -9.30
N LEU A 148 9.60 0.24 -9.37
CA LEU A 148 9.66 -0.66 -8.22
C LEU A 148 10.78 -1.67 -8.40
N ALA A 149 11.52 -1.93 -7.32
CA ALA A 149 12.51 -2.98 -7.26
C ALA A 149 11.87 -4.39 -7.25
N LYS A 150 12.64 -5.36 -7.72
CA LYS A 150 12.30 -6.79 -7.76
C LYS A 150 13.37 -7.61 -7.03
N GLU A 151 13.00 -8.75 -6.50
CA GLU A 151 13.98 -9.76 -6.12
C GLU A 151 14.60 -10.35 -7.38
N VAL A 152 15.92 -10.24 -7.50
CA VAL A 152 16.70 -10.74 -8.63
C VAL A 152 17.85 -11.59 -8.07
N PRO A 153 18.06 -12.81 -8.55
CA PRO A 153 19.19 -13.63 -8.15
C PRO A 153 20.53 -12.90 -8.36
N MET A 154 21.50 -13.11 -7.47
CA MET A 154 22.79 -12.40 -7.49
C MET A 154 23.57 -12.61 -8.79
N ASP A 155 23.47 -13.78 -9.40
CA ASP A 155 24.09 -14.12 -10.69
C ASP A 155 23.54 -13.29 -11.87
N LYS A 156 22.45 -12.56 -11.65
CA LYS A 156 21.79 -11.68 -12.63
C LYS A 156 21.88 -10.19 -12.27
N TRP A 157 22.67 -9.85 -11.26
CA TRP A 157 22.90 -8.45 -10.94
C TRP A 157 23.73 -7.77 -12.04
N PRO A 158 23.52 -6.46 -12.26
CA PRO A 158 24.30 -5.73 -13.25
C PRO A 158 25.78 -5.69 -12.83
N THR A 159 26.68 -5.69 -13.83
CA THR A 159 28.12 -5.50 -13.64
C THR A 159 28.49 -4.01 -13.51
N ASP A 160 27.68 -3.14 -14.16
CA ASP A 160 27.74 -1.70 -13.99
C ASP A 160 26.59 -1.31 -13.06
N PHE A 161 26.93 -1.02 -11.80
CA PHE A 161 25.98 -0.90 -10.73
C PHE A 161 26.16 0.35 -9.86
N VAL A 162 25.07 0.74 -9.25
CA VAL A 162 25.02 1.58 -8.06
C VAL A 162 24.21 0.84 -7.01
N VAL A 163 24.74 0.76 -5.79
CA VAL A 163 24.05 0.10 -4.68
C VAL A 163 23.71 1.14 -3.62
N ASP A 164 22.42 1.27 -3.32
CA ASP A 164 21.93 2.11 -2.21
C ASP A 164 21.55 1.24 -1.01
N TYR A 165 21.60 1.79 0.21
CA TYR A 165 20.94 1.19 1.35
C TYR A 165 19.44 1.06 1.10
N LYS A 166 18.84 -0.01 1.59
CA LYS A 166 17.41 -0.19 1.61
C LYS A 166 16.84 0.30 2.92
N TYR A 167 16.33 1.52 2.89
CA TYR A 167 15.70 2.15 4.05
C TYR A 167 14.38 1.50 4.41
N ASP A 168 14.09 1.39 5.71
CA ASP A 168 12.87 0.78 6.22
C ASP A 168 11.84 1.84 6.59
N GLY A 169 11.33 2.52 5.60
CA GLY A 169 10.37 3.61 5.71
C GLY A 169 9.16 3.45 4.80
N ASN A 170 8.60 4.57 4.43
CA ASN A 170 7.61 4.69 3.38
C ASN A 170 8.17 5.54 2.24
N ARG A 171 8.00 5.05 1.01
CA ARG A 171 8.41 5.77 -0.19
C ARG A 171 7.48 6.94 -0.48
N TYR A 172 8.10 8.09 -0.75
CA TYR A 172 7.41 9.30 -1.13
C TYR A 172 8.05 9.92 -2.37
N GLN A 173 7.24 10.69 -3.08
CA GLN A 173 7.69 11.55 -4.14
C GLN A 173 7.45 12.99 -3.70
N ILE A 174 8.52 13.80 -3.64
CA ILE A 174 8.45 15.19 -3.25
C ILE A 174 8.58 16.06 -4.49
N HIS A 175 7.60 16.92 -4.68
CA HIS A 175 7.57 17.93 -5.72
C HIS A 175 7.84 19.29 -5.10
N ILE A 176 8.81 20.02 -5.63
CA ILE A 176 9.20 21.37 -5.22
C ILE A 176 8.99 22.29 -6.41
N ASP A 177 8.41 23.49 -6.19
CA ASP A 177 8.20 24.55 -7.17
C ASP A 177 8.25 25.89 -6.46
N GLY A 178 9.45 26.49 -6.38
CA GLY A 178 9.76 27.60 -5.52
C GLY A 178 9.47 27.29 -4.06
N ASP A 179 8.63 28.08 -3.45
CA ASP A 179 8.18 27.95 -2.05
C ASP A 179 7.08 26.88 -1.84
N LYS A 180 6.66 26.21 -2.91
CA LYS A 180 5.59 25.20 -2.84
C LYS A 180 6.20 23.81 -2.79
N THR A 181 5.79 23.04 -1.78
CA THR A 181 6.16 21.64 -1.63
C THR A 181 4.92 20.77 -1.61
N MET A 182 4.95 19.66 -2.32
CA MET A 182 3.89 18.66 -2.34
C MET A 182 4.48 17.25 -2.16
N ILE A 183 4.04 16.53 -1.15
CA ILE A 183 4.49 15.17 -0.84
C ILE A 183 3.41 14.18 -1.22
N PHE A 184 3.77 13.25 -2.10
CA PHE A 184 2.90 12.14 -2.52
C PHE A 184 3.38 10.83 -1.92
N ASN A 185 2.47 10.03 -1.38
CA ASN A 185 2.80 8.67 -1.01
C ASN A 185 2.90 7.77 -2.25
N ARG A 186 3.35 6.53 -2.06
CA ARG A 186 3.52 5.52 -3.12
C ARG A 186 2.27 5.28 -3.98
N LYS A 187 1.07 5.62 -3.50
CA LYS A 187 -0.21 5.46 -4.22
C LYS A 187 -0.68 6.76 -4.90
N GLY A 188 0.10 7.84 -4.82
CA GLY A 188 -0.24 9.15 -5.38
C GLY A 188 -1.19 9.98 -4.53
N LYS A 189 -1.43 9.61 -3.26
CA LYS A 189 -2.19 10.44 -2.34
C LYS A 189 -1.28 11.54 -1.78
N ILE A 190 -1.76 12.79 -1.78
CA ILE A 190 -1.09 13.93 -1.16
C ILE A 190 -1.09 13.75 0.36
N VAL A 191 0.08 13.84 0.97
CA VAL A 191 0.31 13.68 2.41
C VAL A 191 1.21 14.77 3.00
N THR A 192 1.35 15.88 2.31
CA THR A 192 2.20 17.03 2.71
C THR A 192 1.97 17.44 4.16
N ARG A 193 0.70 17.49 4.58
CA ARG A 193 0.32 17.90 5.93
C ARG A 193 0.90 17.01 7.04
N GLN A 194 1.21 15.74 6.75
CA GLN A 194 1.74 14.81 7.74
C GLN A 194 3.23 15.01 8.02
N PHE A 195 3.94 15.77 7.17
CA PHE A 195 5.39 15.91 7.20
C PHE A 195 5.84 17.37 7.09
N PRO A 196 5.40 18.29 7.99
CA PRO A 196 5.79 19.68 7.92
C PRO A 196 7.30 19.88 8.16
N ASP A 197 7.93 19.04 8.97
CA ASP A 197 9.38 18.97 9.18
C ASP A 197 10.16 18.65 7.90
N VAL A 198 9.67 17.71 7.09
CA VAL A 198 10.27 17.40 5.79
C VAL A 198 10.02 18.52 4.78
N VAL A 199 8.84 19.18 4.84
CA VAL A 199 8.55 20.34 3.99
C VAL A 199 9.55 21.47 4.29
N GLU A 200 9.77 21.79 5.56
CA GLU A 200 10.76 22.80 5.99
C GLU A 200 12.17 22.43 5.51
N LEU A 201 12.59 21.18 5.72
CA LEU A 201 13.88 20.68 5.28
C LEU A 201 14.13 20.87 3.77
N VAL A 202 13.15 20.49 2.93
CA VAL A 202 13.35 20.55 1.46
C VAL A 202 13.18 21.96 0.88
N GLN A 203 12.57 22.89 1.62
CA GLN A 203 12.50 24.30 1.25
C GLN A 203 13.86 25.01 1.41
N ASP A 204 14.75 24.47 2.23
CA ASP A 204 16.13 24.97 2.38
C ASP A 204 17.06 24.49 1.25
N TYR A 205 16.58 23.65 0.33
CA TYR A 205 17.37 23.20 -0.81
C TYR A 205 17.57 24.34 -1.82
N ASP A 206 18.79 24.52 -2.29
CA ASP A 206 19.13 25.51 -3.34
C ASP A 206 18.71 24.99 -4.73
N ILE A 207 17.39 24.86 -4.94
CA ILE A 207 16.78 24.40 -6.18
C ILE A 207 15.51 25.20 -6.49
N GLU A 208 15.29 25.52 -7.77
CA GLU A 208 14.09 26.22 -8.22
C GLU A 208 12.87 25.28 -8.22
N ASN A 209 13.02 24.11 -8.80
CA ASN A 209 11.99 23.10 -8.82
C ASN A 209 12.57 21.68 -8.99
N ALA A 210 11.87 20.69 -8.44
CA ALA A 210 12.27 19.30 -8.54
C ALA A 210 11.09 18.33 -8.40
N ILE A 211 11.29 17.12 -8.92
CA ILE A 211 10.53 15.91 -8.58
C ILE A 211 11.52 14.87 -8.09
N LEU A 212 11.56 14.69 -6.77
CA LEU A 212 12.48 13.81 -6.07
C LEU A 212 11.76 12.54 -5.63
N ASP A 213 12.44 11.41 -5.76
CA ASP A 213 11.95 10.10 -5.32
C ASP A 213 12.83 9.60 -4.17
N GLY A 214 12.21 9.25 -3.06
CA GLY A 214 12.97 8.93 -1.86
C GLY A 214 12.15 8.18 -0.83
N GLU A 215 12.76 7.99 0.35
CA GLU A 215 12.16 7.32 1.49
C GLU A 215 12.09 8.28 2.68
N ILE A 216 10.96 8.29 3.41
CA ILE A 216 10.90 8.87 4.76
C ILE A 216 10.85 7.70 5.73
N TYR A 217 11.80 7.62 6.64
CA TYR A 217 11.91 6.55 7.60
C TYR A 217 12.06 7.09 9.03
N PRO A 218 11.62 6.35 10.06
CA PRO A 218 11.71 6.79 11.44
C PRO A 218 13.13 6.62 11.95
N ILE A 219 13.58 7.54 12.80
CA ILE A 219 14.88 7.50 13.46
C ILE A 219 14.73 7.58 14.99
N LEU A 220 15.71 7.03 15.69
CA LEU A 220 15.91 7.17 17.11
C LEU A 220 16.57 8.52 17.42
N GLU A 221 16.62 8.92 18.70
CA GLU A 221 17.28 10.17 19.14
C GLU A 221 18.77 10.22 18.80
N ASN A 222 19.44 9.08 18.70
CA ASN A 222 20.83 8.97 18.28
C ASN A 222 21.04 8.96 16.76
N GLY A 223 19.99 9.14 15.96
CA GLY A 223 20.02 9.13 14.50
C GLY A 223 19.97 7.75 13.85
N ALA A 224 20.02 6.66 14.61
CA ALA A 224 19.91 5.31 14.05
C ALA A 224 18.48 5.03 13.54
N PRO A 225 18.33 4.15 12.53
CA PRO A 225 17.02 3.75 12.05
C PRO A 225 16.15 3.19 13.19
N ALA A 226 14.89 3.63 13.25
CA ALA A 226 13.90 3.10 14.18
C ALA A 226 12.99 2.09 13.46
N PRO A 227 12.31 1.18 14.18
CA PRO A 227 11.40 0.22 13.59
C PRO A 227 10.30 0.89 12.74
N HIS A 228 10.08 0.41 11.52
CA HIS A 228 9.08 0.91 10.57
C HIS A 228 7.67 1.09 11.17
N LYS A 229 7.28 0.25 12.15
CA LYS A 229 5.98 0.32 12.83
C LYS A 229 5.68 1.73 13.37
N GLN A 230 6.72 2.49 13.74
CA GLN A 230 6.57 3.86 14.24
C GLN A 230 6.03 4.82 13.16
N MET A 231 6.27 4.54 11.87
CA MET A 231 5.69 5.33 10.76
C MET A 231 4.17 5.37 10.79
N GLY A 232 3.51 4.34 11.33
CA GLY A 232 2.05 4.32 11.51
C GLY A 232 1.55 5.50 12.35
N THR A 233 2.27 5.85 13.41
CA THR A 233 1.96 7.00 14.27
C THR A 233 2.04 8.31 13.48
N ARG A 234 3.09 8.51 12.67
CA ARG A 234 3.25 9.71 11.83
C ARG A 234 2.17 9.83 10.75
N VAL A 235 1.88 8.74 10.04
CA VAL A 235 1.01 8.74 8.86
C VAL A 235 -0.47 8.85 9.22
N HIS A 236 -0.90 8.27 10.37
CA HIS A 236 -2.31 8.17 10.72
C HIS A 236 -2.76 9.14 11.82
N SER A 237 -1.83 9.87 12.45
CA SER A 237 -2.17 10.84 13.50
C SER A 237 -3.03 11.99 12.95
N LYS A 238 -4.01 12.39 13.77
CA LYS A 238 -4.77 13.63 13.56
C LYS A 238 -4.07 14.84 14.19
N ASN A 239 -3.27 14.60 15.25
CA ASN A 239 -2.44 15.61 15.91
C ASN A 239 -1.00 15.48 15.37
N ILE A 240 -0.68 16.30 14.37
CA ILE A 240 0.60 16.22 13.67
C ILE A 240 1.75 16.66 14.59
N GLN A 241 1.55 17.70 15.39
CA GLN A 241 2.59 18.21 16.30
C GLN A 241 3.02 17.14 17.31
N GLU A 242 2.08 16.50 17.98
CA GLU A 242 2.35 15.40 18.91
C GLU A 242 3.06 14.22 18.20
N ALA A 243 2.62 13.90 16.98
CA ALA A 243 3.23 12.84 16.21
C ALA A 243 4.70 13.13 15.83
N MET A 244 5.04 14.39 15.55
CA MET A 244 6.40 14.85 15.28
C MET A 244 7.31 14.75 16.51
N GLU A 245 6.78 15.05 17.69
CA GLU A 245 7.52 14.95 18.96
C GLU A 245 7.80 13.48 19.32
N ARG A 246 6.85 12.59 19.06
CA ARG A 246 6.96 11.16 19.39
C ARG A 246 7.77 10.34 18.41
N VAL A 247 7.77 10.71 17.13
CA VAL A 247 8.43 9.95 16.06
C VAL A 247 9.19 10.93 15.17
N LYS A 248 10.50 10.98 15.35
CA LYS A 248 11.39 11.69 14.45
C LYS A 248 11.53 10.91 13.15
N VAL A 249 11.65 11.62 12.05
CA VAL A 249 11.82 11.01 10.73
C VAL A 249 12.96 11.66 9.98
N GLU A 250 13.56 10.90 9.07
CA GLU A 250 14.55 11.39 8.13
C GLU A 250 14.05 11.18 6.70
N TRP A 251 14.36 12.13 5.82
CA TRP A 251 14.12 12.06 4.40
C TRP A 251 15.41 11.73 3.68
N VAL A 252 15.39 10.73 2.80
CA VAL A 252 16.54 10.34 1.98
C VAL A 252 16.12 10.27 0.51
N ILE A 253 16.94 10.89 -0.36
CA ILE A 253 16.75 10.96 -1.80
C ILE A 253 17.55 9.83 -2.45
N PHE A 254 16.91 8.96 -3.20
CA PHE A 254 17.58 7.91 -3.95
C PHE A 254 17.42 8.05 -5.48
N ASP A 255 16.56 8.95 -5.96
CA ASP A 255 16.44 9.26 -7.39
C ASP A 255 15.82 10.65 -7.63
N CYS A 256 16.02 11.18 -8.83
CA CYS A 256 15.46 12.44 -9.28
C CYS A 256 14.82 12.25 -10.67
N LEU A 257 13.64 12.81 -10.87
CA LEU A 257 12.91 12.68 -12.14
C LEU A 257 12.90 14.00 -12.93
N MET A 258 12.92 15.12 -12.21
CA MET A 258 12.99 16.47 -12.75
C MET A 258 13.82 17.34 -11.81
N LEU A 259 14.69 18.18 -12.32
CA LEU A 259 15.49 19.15 -11.57
C LEU A 259 15.65 20.42 -12.39
N ASN A 260 15.36 21.59 -11.80
CA ASN A 260 15.48 22.91 -12.41
C ASN A 260 14.90 22.97 -13.83
N ASN A 261 13.63 22.57 -13.96
CA ASN A 261 12.86 22.50 -15.22
C ASN A 261 13.38 21.47 -16.26
N GLU A 262 14.42 20.71 -15.95
CA GLU A 262 14.95 19.64 -16.79
C GLU A 262 14.33 18.28 -16.39
N THR A 263 13.68 17.60 -17.34
CA THR A 263 13.26 16.21 -17.14
C THR A 263 14.48 15.31 -17.29
N VAL A 264 14.85 14.61 -16.20
CA VAL A 264 16.04 13.75 -16.16
C VAL A 264 15.70 12.26 -16.11
N MET A 265 14.43 11.91 -16.00
CA MET A 265 14.02 10.50 -15.82
C MET A 265 14.39 9.57 -17.00
N ASP A 266 14.59 10.09 -18.19
CA ASP A 266 15.00 9.32 -19.37
C ASP A 266 16.53 9.14 -19.47
N LEU A 267 17.32 9.83 -18.62
CA LEU A 267 18.77 9.66 -18.50
C LEU A 267 19.09 8.32 -17.78
N SER A 268 20.31 7.81 -17.95
CA SER A 268 20.83 6.70 -17.17
C SER A 268 20.83 7.03 -15.66
N TYR A 269 20.88 6.01 -14.79
CA TYR A 269 20.87 6.27 -13.35
C TYR A 269 22.11 7.08 -12.92
N THR A 270 23.29 6.76 -13.47
CA THR A 270 24.52 7.53 -13.19
C THR A 270 24.39 8.99 -13.59
N GLU A 271 23.83 9.29 -14.77
CA GLU A 271 23.60 10.68 -15.18
C GLU A 271 22.61 11.40 -14.25
N ARG A 272 21.57 10.73 -13.77
CA ARG A 272 20.66 11.31 -12.78
C ARG A 272 21.34 11.60 -11.44
N LEU A 273 22.23 10.70 -11.00
CA LEU A 273 23.04 10.93 -9.80
C LEU A 273 23.95 12.15 -9.94
N GLU A 274 24.57 12.32 -11.11
CA GLU A 274 25.40 13.50 -11.39
C GLU A 274 24.60 14.79 -11.35
N LYS A 275 23.36 14.77 -11.87
CA LYS A 275 22.44 15.92 -11.80
C LYS A 275 22.04 16.29 -10.37
N MET A 276 21.92 15.32 -9.47
CA MET A 276 21.51 15.54 -8.09
C MET A 276 22.68 15.54 -7.07
N LYS A 277 23.94 15.53 -7.52
CA LYS A 277 25.12 15.38 -6.66
C LYS A 277 25.22 16.44 -5.55
N ASP A 278 24.76 17.65 -5.81
CA ASP A 278 24.82 18.77 -4.88
C ASP A 278 23.57 18.84 -3.96
N LEU A 279 22.58 17.96 -4.14
CA LEU A 279 21.44 17.87 -3.24
C LEU A 279 21.84 17.23 -1.91
N PRO A 280 21.37 17.76 -0.79
CA PRO A 280 21.55 17.10 0.51
C PRO A 280 20.68 15.84 0.65
N ASN A 281 20.85 15.13 1.75
CA ASN A 281 20.02 13.96 2.12
C ASN A 281 19.98 12.86 1.06
N GLN A 282 21.07 12.64 0.33
CA GLN A 282 21.15 11.54 -0.62
C GLN A 282 21.31 10.18 0.09
N ALA A 283 20.77 9.13 -0.53
CA ALA A 283 20.98 7.77 -0.07
C ALA A 283 22.47 7.42 0.04
N HIS A 284 22.83 6.73 1.11
CA HIS A 284 24.18 6.16 1.25
C HIS A 284 24.36 5.09 0.17
N ARG A 285 25.48 5.17 -0.56
CA ARG A 285 25.69 4.33 -1.75
C ARG A 285 27.13 4.05 -2.08
N ILE A 286 27.33 2.96 -2.83
CA ILE A 286 28.58 2.65 -3.52
C ILE A 286 28.35 2.50 -5.02
N THR A 287 29.37 2.82 -5.81
CA THR A 287 29.42 2.66 -7.28
C THR A 287 30.47 1.65 -7.71
N GLU A 288 31.30 1.21 -6.77
CA GLU A 288 32.36 0.22 -6.93
C GLU A 288 32.61 -0.51 -5.61
N GLY A 289 33.30 -1.63 -5.62
CA GLY A 289 33.63 -2.39 -4.43
C GLY A 289 32.81 -3.66 -4.22
N ASP A 290 32.87 -4.21 -3.02
CA ASP A 290 32.18 -5.46 -2.65
C ASP A 290 30.74 -5.17 -2.18
N ILE A 291 29.78 -5.56 -3.02
CA ILE A 291 28.35 -5.40 -2.74
C ILE A 291 27.93 -6.14 -1.46
N MET A 292 28.52 -7.30 -1.16
CA MET A 292 28.16 -8.05 0.03
C MET A 292 28.74 -7.45 1.30
N ALA A 293 29.95 -6.88 1.24
CA ALA A 293 30.49 -6.10 2.35
C ALA A 293 29.60 -4.91 2.67
N PHE A 294 29.15 -4.16 1.65
CA PHE A 294 28.21 -3.04 1.79
C PHE A 294 26.82 -3.49 2.32
N TYR A 295 26.36 -4.66 1.91
CA TYR A 295 25.14 -5.25 2.46
C TYR A 295 25.26 -5.52 3.97
N HIS A 296 26.38 -6.14 4.41
CA HIS A 296 26.60 -6.42 5.83
C HIS A 296 26.74 -5.12 6.64
N GLU A 297 27.37 -4.09 6.09
CA GLU A 297 27.41 -2.75 6.69
C GLU A 297 25.98 -2.22 6.90
N ALA A 298 25.13 -2.22 5.85
CA ALA A 298 23.74 -1.79 5.94
C ALA A 298 22.95 -2.52 7.03
N ILE A 299 23.10 -3.85 7.13
CA ILE A 299 22.44 -4.65 8.18
C ILE A 299 22.94 -4.28 9.57
N ASN A 300 24.26 -4.11 9.75
CA ASN A 300 24.86 -3.74 11.04
C ASN A 300 24.41 -2.36 11.50
N GLU A 301 24.14 -1.44 10.57
CA GLU A 301 23.61 -0.11 10.86
C GLU A 301 22.08 -0.10 11.06
N GLY A 302 21.40 -1.25 10.92
CA GLY A 302 19.97 -1.40 11.17
C GLY A 302 19.07 -1.12 9.98
N PHE A 303 19.60 -1.04 8.76
CA PHE A 303 18.81 -0.91 7.54
C PHE A 303 18.30 -2.27 7.04
N GLU A 304 17.25 -2.25 6.18
CA GLU A 304 16.55 -3.48 5.72
C GLU A 304 17.40 -4.34 4.75
N GLY A 305 18.49 -3.81 4.22
CA GLY A 305 19.31 -4.43 3.20
C GLY A 305 19.83 -3.44 2.18
N ILE A 306 19.87 -3.85 0.92
CA ILE A 306 20.37 -3.02 -0.19
C ILE A 306 19.47 -3.08 -1.42
N ILE A 307 19.61 -2.06 -2.30
CA ILE A 307 19.03 -2.01 -3.64
C ILE A 307 20.19 -1.88 -4.65
N VAL A 308 20.42 -2.94 -5.41
CA VAL A 308 21.40 -2.94 -6.52
C VAL A 308 20.70 -2.42 -7.77
N LYS A 309 21.18 -1.35 -8.34
CA LYS A 309 20.60 -0.65 -9.49
C LYS A 309 21.56 -0.72 -10.67
N ASP A 310 21.01 -1.00 -11.86
CA ASP A 310 21.74 -0.92 -13.11
C ASP A 310 22.03 0.56 -13.43
N ALA A 311 23.31 0.91 -13.44
CA ALA A 311 23.79 2.29 -13.57
C ALA A 311 23.44 2.91 -14.93
N SER A 312 23.32 2.09 -15.97
CA SER A 312 23.05 2.49 -17.36
C SER A 312 21.59 2.75 -17.70
N GLN A 313 20.65 2.36 -16.80
CA GLN A 313 19.23 2.32 -17.16
C GLN A 313 18.46 3.58 -16.77
N PRO A 314 17.48 3.99 -17.61
CA PRO A 314 16.56 5.07 -17.28
C PRO A 314 15.53 4.65 -16.25
N TYR A 315 14.83 5.64 -15.69
CA TYR A 315 13.72 5.41 -14.77
C TYR A 315 12.48 4.88 -15.48
N GLN A 316 12.02 3.70 -15.09
CA GLN A 316 10.87 3.03 -15.70
C GLN A 316 9.59 3.25 -14.89
N SER A 317 8.94 4.39 -15.11
CA SER A 317 7.69 4.75 -14.42
C SER A 317 6.64 3.63 -14.46
N GLY A 318 6.09 3.30 -13.29
CA GLY A 318 4.98 2.33 -13.12
C GLY A 318 5.37 0.87 -13.33
N LYS A 319 6.65 0.55 -13.54
CA LYS A 319 7.11 -0.83 -13.72
C LYS A 319 7.79 -1.38 -12.48
N ARG A 320 7.61 -2.69 -12.26
CA ARG A 320 8.48 -3.48 -11.38
C ARG A 320 9.64 -3.97 -12.24
N SER A 321 10.79 -3.35 -12.07
CA SER A 321 11.92 -3.52 -12.95
C SER A 321 12.97 -4.49 -12.38
N VAL A 322 13.57 -5.27 -13.26
CA VAL A 322 14.74 -6.11 -12.94
C VAL A 322 16.02 -5.28 -12.80
N PHE A 323 16.02 -4.03 -13.29
CA PHE A 323 17.15 -3.11 -13.18
C PHE A 323 17.35 -2.54 -11.77
N TRP A 324 16.40 -2.76 -10.87
CA TRP A 324 16.50 -2.50 -9.45
C TRP A 324 16.31 -3.80 -8.69
N ALA A 325 17.39 -4.42 -8.28
CA ALA A 325 17.41 -5.65 -7.53
C ALA A 325 17.42 -5.33 -6.03
N LYS A 326 16.37 -5.71 -5.30
CA LYS A 326 16.37 -5.63 -3.85
C LYS A 326 16.97 -6.90 -3.26
N TYR A 327 17.84 -6.73 -2.27
CA TYR A 327 18.43 -7.81 -1.48
C TYR A 327 18.27 -7.50 0.00
N LYS A 328 17.83 -8.48 0.76
CA LYS A 328 17.58 -8.38 2.19
C LYS A 328 17.89 -9.73 2.86
N PRO A 329 17.99 -9.79 4.19
CA PRO A 329 18.25 -11.05 4.89
C PRO A 329 17.31 -12.16 4.44
N PRO A 330 17.79 -13.42 4.44
CA PRO A 330 16.96 -14.57 4.12
C PRO A 330 15.75 -14.62 5.05
N GLN A 331 14.60 -14.98 4.48
CA GLN A 331 13.38 -15.07 5.25
C GLN A 331 13.48 -16.20 6.29
N ILE A 332 12.93 -15.95 7.45
CA ILE A 332 12.81 -16.89 8.55
C ILE A 332 11.68 -17.88 8.24
N ASN A 333 11.91 -19.16 8.42
CA ASN A 333 10.91 -20.21 8.34
C ASN A 333 10.62 -20.76 9.72
N LEU A 334 9.35 -20.80 10.10
CA LEU A 334 8.88 -21.33 11.38
C LEU A 334 7.67 -22.25 11.18
N ASP A 335 7.60 -23.29 11.98
CA ASP A 335 6.39 -24.07 12.19
C ASP A 335 5.66 -23.53 13.43
N VAL A 336 4.45 -23.08 13.25
CA VAL A 336 3.63 -22.38 14.26
C VAL A 336 2.23 -22.97 14.33
N VAL A 337 1.51 -22.73 15.42
CA VAL A 337 0.09 -23.08 15.54
C VAL A 337 -0.81 -21.88 15.39
N ILE A 338 -2.08 -22.13 15.10
CA ILE A 338 -3.13 -21.11 15.15
C ILE A 338 -3.69 -21.05 16.58
N LEU A 339 -3.63 -19.86 17.21
CA LEU A 339 -4.18 -19.60 18.55
C LEU A 339 -5.58 -18.97 18.50
N SER A 340 -5.84 -18.16 17.48
CA SER A 340 -7.14 -17.55 17.24
C SER A 340 -7.32 -17.16 15.80
N ALA A 341 -8.55 -16.85 15.40
CA ALA A 341 -8.90 -16.46 14.06
C ALA A 341 -9.91 -15.31 14.05
N LYS A 342 -9.90 -14.53 12.96
CA LYS A 342 -10.92 -13.50 12.64
C LYS A 342 -11.46 -13.73 11.25
N TYR A 343 -12.72 -13.39 11.04
CA TYR A 343 -13.30 -13.38 9.71
C TYR A 343 -12.56 -12.40 8.80
N GLY A 344 -12.48 -12.74 7.53
CA GLY A 344 -11.94 -11.85 6.51
C GLY A 344 -12.91 -10.73 6.16
N GLU A 345 -12.46 -9.84 5.27
CA GLU A 345 -13.29 -8.76 4.73
C GLU A 345 -13.60 -9.03 3.24
N GLY A 346 -14.67 -8.44 2.75
CA GLY A 346 -15.04 -8.55 1.36
C GLY A 346 -15.45 -9.96 0.96
N LYS A 347 -14.87 -10.50 -0.08
CA LYS A 347 -15.14 -11.86 -0.57
C LYS A 347 -14.85 -12.97 0.45
N ARG A 348 -14.13 -12.63 1.54
CA ARG A 348 -13.72 -13.57 2.60
C ARG A 348 -14.51 -13.40 3.90
N SER A 349 -15.61 -12.64 3.90
CA SER A 349 -16.42 -12.37 5.11
C SER A 349 -17.04 -13.63 5.74
N ASN A 350 -17.22 -14.70 4.95
CA ASN A 350 -17.79 -15.97 5.42
C ASN A 350 -16.76 -17.01 5.85
N VAL A 351 -15.47 -16.71 5.73
CA VAL A 351 -14.36 -17.57 6.14
C VAL A 351 -13.40 -16.82 7.05
N PHE A 352 -12.70 -17.54 7.90
CA PHE A 352 -11.60 -16.93 8.63
C PHE A 352 -10.52 -16.47 7.65
N GLY A 353 -10.14 -15.20 7.70
CA GLY A 353 -9.20 -14.58 6.76
C GLY A 353 -7.87 -14.18 7.40
N THR A 354 -7.82 -14.18 8.75
CA THR A 354 -6.63 -13.79 9.51
C THR A 354 -6.49 -14.67 10.73
N TYR A 355 -5.28 -15.16 10.98
CA TYR A 355 -4.96 -16.13 12.02
C TYR A 355 -3.86 -15.60 12.91
N GLU A 356 -4.03 -15.73 14.22
CA GLU A 356 -3.00 -15.45 15.19
C GLU A 356 -2.07 -16.66 15.30
N LEU A 357 -0.78 -16.39 15.15
CA LEU A 357 0.26 -17.41 15.16
C LEU A 357 0.84 -17.58 16.55
N GLY A 358 1.15 -18.79 16.95
CA GLY A 358 1.79 -19.11 18.21
C GLY A 358 2.90 -20.13 18.10
N VAL A 359 3.88 -20.00 18.99
CA VAL A 359 4.95 -20.99 19.24
C VAL A 359 4.86 -21.50 20.65
N ARG A 360 5.47 -22.65 20.94
CA ARG A 360 5.52 -23.20 22.31
C ARG A 360 6.36 -22.32 23.22
N ALA A 361 5.84 -22.09 24.43
CA ALA A 361 6.54 -21.44 25.53
C ALA A 361 6.44 -22.31 26.79
N ASN A 362 7.19 -21.96 27.84
CA ASN A 362 7.24 -22.74 29.10
C ASN A 362 5.85 -22.98 29.72
N ASN A 363 4.92 -22.03 29.59
CA ASN A 363 3.58 -22.09 30.17
C ASN A 363 2.49 -22.05 29.09
N GLY A 364 2.64 -22.78 27.98
CA GLY A 364 1.65 -22.82 26.92
C GLY A 364 2.19 -22.29 25.59
N TYR A 365 1.54 -21.26 25.04
CA TYR A 365 1.91 -20.69 23.73
C TYR A 365 2.16 -19.17 23.85
N HIS A 366 3.17 -18.70 23.10
CA HIS A 366 3.46 -17.29 22.93
C HIS A 366 2.97 -16.84 21.55
N SER A 367 2.25 -15.71 21.49
CA SER A 367 1.74 -15.13 20.24
C SER A 367 2.85 -14.44 19.49
N LEU A 368 2.97 -14.73 18.19
CA LEU A 368 3.91 -14.07 17.26
C LEU A 368 3.21 -13.05 16.35
N GLY A 369 1.96 -12.70 16.64
CA GLY A 369 1.17 -11.79 15.84
C GLY A 369 0.28 -12.49 14.81
N TRP A 370 -0.17 -11.74 13.78
CA TRP A 370 -1.25 -12.15 12.89
C TRP A 370 -0.78 -12.39 11.46
N CYS A 371 -1.29 -13.45 10.82
CA CYS A 371 -1.04 -13.79 9.42
C CYS A 371 -2.38 -13.88 8.65
N GLY A 372 -2.51 -13.13 7.56
CA GLY A 372 -3.66 -13.16 6.66
C GLY A 372 -3.29 -13.42 5.19
N THR A 373 -2.04 -13.83 4.92
CA THR A 373 -1.52 -13.98 3.56
C THR A 373 -0.93 -15.37 3.34
N GLY A 374 -0.90 -15.82 2.08
CA GLY A 374 -0.32 -17.11 1.70
C GLY A 374 -1.33 -18.24 1.60
N PHE A 375 -2.59 -18.01 1.93
CA PHE A 375 -3.65 -19.01 1.87
C PHE A 375 -4.37 -18.98 0.52
N SER A 376 -4.65 -20.15 -0.04
CA SER A 376 -5.60 -20.30 -1.14
C SER A 376 -7.05 -20.21 -0.62
N ASP A 377 -8.02 -20.00 -1.51
CA ASP A 377 -9.43 -19.97 -1.10
C ASP A 377 -9.89 -21.33 -0.55
N SER A 378 -9.35 -22.45 -1.04
CA SER A 378 -9.56 -23.79 -0.47
C SER A 378 -9.00 -23.92 0.93
N ASP A 379 -7.79 -23.39 1.20
CA ASP A 379 -7.20 -23.42 2.54
C ASP A 379 -8.06 -22.66 3.54
N LEU A 380 -8.55 -21.47 3.15
CA LEU A 380 -9.41 -20.65 4.01
C LEU A 380 -10.72 -21.37 4.38
N ILE A 381 -11.35 -22.08 3.42
CA ILE A 381 -12.57 -22.87 3.66
C ILE A 381 -12.26 -24.03 4.63
N ASN A 382 -11.20 -24.79 4.36
CA ASN A 382 -10.80 -25.95 5.16
C ASN A 382 -10.44 -25.52 6.58
N LEU A 383 -9.60 -24.48 6.73
CA LEU A 383 -9.23 -23.93 8.04
C LEU A 383 -10.46 -23.43 8.80
N THR A 384 -11.39 -22.73 8.15
CA THR A 384 -12.62 -22.25 8.77
C THR A 384 -13.44 -23.41 9.32
N ASN A 385 -13.61 -24.48 8.55
CA ASN A 385 -14.35 -25.67 8.96
C ASN A 385 -13.70 -26.40 10.12
N THR A 386 -12.36 -26.50 10.09
CA THR A 386 -11.59 -27.14 11.16
C THR A 386 -11.62 -26.30 12.43
N LEU A 387 -11.32 -25.02 12.34
CA LEU A 387 -11.23 -24.15 13.52
C LEU A 387 -12.58 -23.90 14.16
N ARG A 388 -13.69 -23.79 13.43
CA ARG A 388 -15.04 -23.66 14.01
C ARG A 388 -15.41 -24.80 14.96
N ARG A 389 -14.90 -26.00 14.71
CA ARG A 389 -15.13 -27.18 15.59
C ARG A 389 -14.28 -27.16 16.84
N ASN A 390 -13.26 -26.31 16.86
CA ASN A 390 -12.27 -26.20 17.94
C ASN A 390 -12.28 -24.82 18.61
N VAL A 391 -13.35 -24.05 18.44
CA VAL A 391 -13.52 -22.75 19.15
C VAL A 391 -13.75 -23.03 20.62
N GLU A 392 -12.95 -22.40 21.47
CA GLU A 392 -13.07 -22.44 22.93
C GLU A 392 -13.84 -21.22 23.44
N THR A 393 -13.49 -20.03 22.96
CA THR A 393 -14.13 -18.78 23.38
C THR A 393 -14.20 -17.78 22.22
N PHE A 394 -15.08 -16.78 22.36
CA PHE A 394 -15.23 -15.68 21.43
C PHE A 394 -15.23 -14.36 22.19
N ASP A 395 -14.39 -13.44 21.77
CA ASP A 395 -14.33 -12.09 22.33
C ASP A 395 -13.96 -11.08 21.25
N ASN A 396 -14.72 -9.98 21.17
CA ASN A 396 -14.44 -8.83 20.30
C ASN A 396 -14.09 -9.19 18.83
N GLY A 397 -14.87 -10.11 18.21
CA GLY A 397 -14.63 -10.55 16.84
C GLY A 397 -13.47 -11.53 16.66
N ARG A 398 -12.87 -11.98 17.76
CA ARG A 398 -11.77 -12.93 17.81
C ARG A 398 -12.26 -14.29 18.32
N PHE A 399 -12.04 -15.34 17.57
CA PHE A 399 -12.36 -16.72 17.90
C PHE A 399 -11.09 -17.40 18.41
N PHE A 400 -11.02 -17.63 19.70
CA PHE A 400 -9.92 -18.40 20.32
C PHE A 400 -10.16 -19.88 20.08
N VAL A 401 -9.14 -20.58 19.65
CA VAL A 401 -9.26 -21.99 19.25
C VAL A 401 -8.22 -22.86 19.97
N SER A 402 -8.56 -24.12 20.22
CA SER A 402 -7.55 -25.10 20.59
C SER A 402 -6.49 -25.18 19.49
N PRO A 403 -5.20 -25.18 19.84
CA PRO A 403 -4.11 -25.20 18.85
C PRO A 403 -3.97 -26.60 18.23
N VAL A 404 -4.77 -26.85 17.17
CA VAL A 404 -4.83 -28.14 16.45
C VAL A 404 -4.27 -28.09 15.03
N VAL A 405 -3.97 -26.90 14.52
CA VAL A 405 -3.48 -26.69 13.16
C VAL A 405 -2.06 -26.14 13.21
N VAL A 406 -1.13 -26.83 12.55
CA VAL A 406 0.25 -26.38 12.34
C VAL A 406 0.39 -25.74 10.96
N LEU A 407 1.03 -24.59 10.92
CA LEU A 407 1.36 -23.86 9.69
C LEU A 407 2.89 -23.76 9.56
N GLU A 408 3.39 -23.94 8.34
CA GLU A 408 4.71 -23.43 7.97
C GLU A 408 4.56 -21.99 7.51
N VAL A 409 5.26 -21.07 8.19
CA VAL A 409 5.19 -19.63 7.96
C VAL A 409 6.58 -19.10 7.64
N LYS A 410 6.65 -18.25 6.60
CA LYS A 410 7.79 -17.38 6.32
C LYS A 410 7.55 -15.99 6.88
N ALA A 411 8.59 -15.39 7.45
CA ALA A 411 8.59 -14.00 7.87
C ALA A 411 9.87 -13.29 7.41
N ASP A 412 9.81 -11.98 7.29
CA ASP A 412 10.97 -11.20 6.88
C ASP A 412 12.01 -11.11 8.01
N LEU A 413 11.55 -10.92 9.25
CA LEU A 413 12.41 -10.90 10.44
C LEU A 413 11.56 -11.12 11.71
N VAL A 414 12.24 -11.40 12.81
CA VAL A 414 11.73 -11.29 14.17
C VAL A 414 11.84 -9.85 14.61
N SER A 415 10.87 -9.32 15.33
CA SER A 415 10.89 -7.95 15.86
C SER A 415 10.20 -7.89 17.21
N ARG A 416 10.60 -6.92 18.05
CA ARG A 416 9.90 -6.64 19.30
C ARG A 416 9.00 -5.42 19.17
N ASP A 417 7.90 -5.43 19.87
CA ASP A 417 7.01 -4.28 19.94
C ASP A 417 7.40 -3.33 21.11
N PHE A 418 6.60 -2.29 21.33
CA PHE A 418 6.84 -1.31 22.40
C PHE A 418 6.78 -1.89 23.82
N ASN A 419 6.12 -3.04 23.98
CA ASN A 419 6.05 -3.79 25.26
C ASN A 419 7.18 -4.82 25.37
N ASN A 420 8.11 -4.83 24.42
CA ASN A 420 9.16 -5.83 24.29
C ASN A 420 8.64 -7.24 23.93
N ASP A 421 7.38 -7.35 23.46
CA ASP A 421 6.81 -8.61 23.01
C ASP A 421 7.38 -8.98 21.63
N ILE A 422 7.82 -10.23 21.50
CA ILE A 422 8.41 -10.77 20.27
C ILE A 422 7.33 -11.09 19.24
N GLY A 423 7.57 -10.76 17.98
CA GLY A 423 6.63 -11.00 16.89
C GLY A 423 7.29 -11.17 15.53
N LEU A 424 6.52 -11.59 14.52
CA LEU A 424 6.97 -11.76 13.15
C LEU A 424 6.59 -10.57 12.28
N ARG A 425 7.54 -10.12 11.47
CA ARG A 425 7.29 -9.09 10.46
C ARG A 425 6.87 -9.71 9.13
N PHE A 426 5.72 -9.28 8.61
CA PHE A 426 5.13 -9.75 7.36
C PHE A 426 5.02 -11.28 7.24
N PRO A 427 4.45 -11.98 8.24
CA PRO A 427 4.32 -13.42 8.17
C PRO A 427 3.40 -13.83 7.01
N ARG A 428 3.81 -14.88 6.31
CA ARG A 428 3.08 -15.47 5.21
C ARG A 428 3.03 -16.99 5.35
N CYS A 429 1.85 -17.55 5.33
CA CYS A 429 1.69 -19.00 5.27
C CYS A 429 2.26 -19.57 3.96
N ILE A 430 3.08 -20.60 4.08
CA ILE A 430 3.63 -21.36 2.96
C ILE A 430 2.76 -22.57 2.69
N ARG A 431 2.40 -23.29 3.77
CA ARG A 431 1.50 -24.45 3.70
C ARG A 431 0.95 -24.82 5.08
N ILE A 432 -0.14 -25.55 5.08
CA ILE A 432 -0.65 -26.25 6.26
C ILE A 432 0.18 -27.53 6.44
N ARG A 433 0.59 -27.80 7.65
CA ARG A 433 1.46 -28.92 8.01
C ARG A 433 0.65 -30.08 8.58
N ASP A 434 -0.05 -30.81 7.72
CA ASP A 434 -0.79 -32.03 8.12
C ASP A 434 0.15 -33.19 8.53
N ASP A 435 1.44 -33.06 8.20
CA ASP A 435 2.51 -33.99 8.49
C ASP A 435 3.20 -33.72 9.84
N LYS A 436 2.80 -32.67 10.60
CA LYS A 436 3.50 -32.25 11.81
C LYS A 436 2.57 -32.13 13.01
N PHE A 437 3.01 -32.65 14.16
CA PHE A 437 2.25 -32.53 15.41
C PHE A 437 2.48 -31.17 16.07
N VAL A 438 1.50 -30.71 16.80
CA VAL A 438 1.57 -29.47 17.59
C VAL A 438 2.74 -29.50 18.60
N ALA A 439 3.11 -30.67 19.10
CA ALA A 439 4.26 -30.85 19.98
C ALA A 439 5.61 -30.56 19.32
N ASP A 440 5.68 -30.59 17.98
CA ASP A 440 6.94 -30.50 17.22
C ASP A 440 7.16 -29.12 16.57
N ILE A 441 6.31 -28.14 16.88
CA ILE A 441 6.49 -26.77 16.39
C ILE A 441 7.67 -26.07 17.06
N ASN A 442 8.10 -24.96 16.46
CA ASN A 442 9.13 -24.12 17.06
C ASN A 442 8.76 -23.63 18.45
N THR A 443 9.77 -23.37 19.26
CA THR A 443 9.67 -22.80 20.58
C THR A 443 9.93 -21.29 20.56
N LEU A 444 9.57 -20.60 21.64
CA LEU A 444 9.91 -19.20 21.81
C LEU A 444 11.44 -18.98 21.77
N GLU A 445 12.21 -19.90 22.38
CA GLU A 445 13.67 -19.84 22.33
C GLU A 445 14.23 -19.98 20.91
N ASP A 446 13.58 -20.79 20.03
CA ASP A 446 13.99 -20.89 18.62
C ASP A 446 13.78 -19.56 17.91
N VAL A 447 12.69 -18.83 18.24
CA VAL A 447 12.39 -17.53 17.64
C VAL A 447 13.36 -16.45 18.17
N GLU A 448 13.67 -16.46 19.47
CA GLU A 448 14.63 -15.53 20.08
C GLU A 448 16.06 -15.68 19.50
N ARG A 449 16.46 -16.87 19.09
CA ARG A 449 17.75 -17.10 18.41
C ARG A 449 17.81 -16.54 16.98
N LEU A 450 16.67 -16.19 16.41
CA LEU A 450 16.56 -15.66 15.04
C LEU A 450 16.43 -14.12 15.03
N GLU A 451 16.38 -13.49 16.21
CA GLU A 451 16.40 -12.04 16.39
C GLU A 451 17.83 -11.51 16.20
#